data_3b5a564a9e03b72d91d411a3bdba58a1
#
_entry.id   3b5a564a9e03b72d91d411a3bdba58a1
#
_cell.length_a   1.000
_cell.length_b   1.000
_cell.length_c   1.000
_cell.angle_alpha   90.00
_cell.angle_beta   90.00
_cell.angle_gamma   90.00
#
_symmetry.space_group_name_H-M   'P 1'
#
loop_
_entity.id
_entity.type
_entity.pdbx_description
1 polymer ?
#
loop_
_entity_poly.entity_id
_entity_poly.type
_entity_poly.pdbx_seq_one_letter_code
_entity_poly.pdbx_strand_id
1 'polypeptide(L)'
;MSLERLVIFDTTLRDGEQCPGASLNRKEKLEIARKLATLKVDVIEAGFPVASPGDFDSVKEIAREIRGSSIAGLARALEKDIEVVARALEKAESPRIHIFLST
;
A
#
# COMPACT_ATOMS: atom_id res chain seq x y z
N MET A 1 -9.12 -22.68 -24.20
CA MET A 1 -8.74 -22.67 -22.77
C MET A 1 -8.54 -21.25 -22.30
N SER A 2 -9.27 -20.85 -21.32
CA SER A 2 -9.05 -19.54 -20.74
C SER A 2 -7.92 -19.64 -19.74
N LEU A 3 -6.97 -18.75 -19.85
CA LEU A 3 -5.90 -18.62 -18.86
C LEU A 3 -6.42 -17.75 -17.75
N GLU A 4 -6.44 -18.28 -16.55
CA GLU A 4 -6.77 -17.47 -15.40
C GLU A 4 -5.67 -16.45 -15.18
N ARG A 5 -6.05 -15.22 -14.97
CA ARG A 5 -5.10 -14.16 -14.66
C ARG A 5 -4.62 -14.31 -13.23
N LEU A 6 -3.31 -14.38 -13.05
CA LEU A 6 -2.73 -14.32 -11.73
C LEU A 6 -2.64 -12.87 -11.29
N VAL A 7 -3.11 -12.60 -10.08
CA VAL A 7 -2.99 -11.28 -9.47
C VAL A 7 -1.81 -11.31 -8.51
N ILE A 8 -0.82 -10.46 -8.75
CA ILE A 8 0.35 -10.36 -7.89
C ILE A 8 0.11 -9.24 -6.88
N PHE A 9 0.07 -9.62 -5.62
CA PHE A 9 -0.13 -8.71 -4.50
C PHE A 9 1.19 -8.61 -3.73
N ASP A 10 1.81 -7.44 -3.74
CA ASP A 10 3.10 -7.22 -3.09
C ASP A 10 2.94 -6.50 -1.76
N THR A 11 3.53 -7.05 -0.70
CA THR A 11 3.45 -6.50 0.65
C THR A 11 4.79 -5.97 1.14
N THR A 12 5.79 -5.88 0.28
CA THR A 12 7.15 -5.49 0.65
C THR A 12 7.21 -4.20 1.45
N LEU A 13 6.47 -3.18 1.02
CA LEU A 13 6.52 -1.87 1.67
C LEU A 13 5.91 -1.89 3.07
N ARG A 14 4.85 -2.64 3.28
CA ARG A 14 4.26 -2.78 4.60
C ARG A 14 5.06 -3.71 5.50
N ASP A 15 5.42 -4.89 4.98
CA ASP A 15 6.20 -5.87 5.74
C ASP A 15 7.60 -5.37 6.07
N GLY A 16 8.21 -4.62 5.16
CA GLY A 16 9.53 -4.05 5.37
C GLY A 16 9.60 -3.13 6.59
N GLU A 17 8.53 -2.42 6.88
CA GLU A 17 8.46 -1.55 8.06
C GLU A 17 8.49 -2.32 9.37
N GLN A 18 8.09 -3.58 9.36
CA GLN A 18 8.01 -4.40 10.55
C GLN A 18 9.27 -5.21 10.80
N CYS A 19 10.23 -5.17 9.89
CA CYS A 19 11.50 -5.87 10.06
C CYS A 19 12.42 -5.06 10.96
N PRO A 20 12.91 -5.63 12.06
CA PRO A 20 13.88 -4.95 12.92
C PRO A 20 15.10 -4.50 12.13
N GLY A 21 15.47 -3.23 12.24
CA GLY A 21 16.63 -2.67 11.57
C GLY A 21 16.42 -2.32 10.10
N ALA A 22 15.23 -2.57 9.55
CA ALA A 22 14.92 -2.26 8.15
C ALA A 22 13.96 -1.07 8.07
N SER A 23 14.41 0.08 8.54
CA SER A 23 13.60 1.28 8.48
C SER A 23 13.78 1.97 7.12
N LEU A 24 12.69 2.15 6.40
CA LEU A 24 12.69 2.83 5.11
C LEU A 24 12.12 4.23 5.27
N ASN A 25 12.79 5.23 4.69
CA ASN A 25 12.23 6.56 4.66
C ASN A 25 11.21 6.69 3.52
N ARG A 26 10.48 7.79 3.49
CA ARG A 26 9.40 8.00 2.51
C ARG A 26 9.92 7.98 1.06
N LYS A 27 11.09 8.55 0.83
CA LYS A 27 11.71 8.57 -0.50
C LYS A 27 12.06 7.17 -0.99
N GLU A 28 12.63 6.36 -0.10
CA GLU A 28 12.99 4.98 -0.43
C GLU A 28 11.76 4.14 -0.72
N LYS A 29 10.69 4.33 0.05
CA LYS A 29 9.42 3.64 -0.18
C LYS A 29 8.85 3.98 -1.55
N LEU A 30 8.91 5.25 -1.94
CA LEU A 30 8.40 5.67 -3.23
C LEU A 30 9.22 5.07 -4.38
N GLU A 31 10.54 4.99 -4.23
CA GLU A 31 11.40 4.36 -5.22
C GLU A 31 11.09 2.88 -5.39
N ILE A 32 10.88 2.18 -4.29
CA ILE A 32 10.50 0.77 -4.32
C ILE A 32 9.13 0.60 -5.00
N ALA A 33 8.19 1.45 -4.67
CA ALA A 33 6.86 1.41 -5.30
C ALA A 33 6.95 1.61 -6.81
N ARG A 34 7.79 2.53 -7.26
CA ARG A 34 8.01 2.76 -8.69
C ARG A 34 8.58 1.54 -9.39
N LYS A 35 9.55 0.87 -8.75
CA LYS A 35 10.13 -0.36 -9.31
C LYS A 35 9.09 -1.47 -9.40
N LEU A 36 8.29 -1.64 -8.35
CA LEU A 36 7.23 -2.65 -8.36
C LEU A 36 6.19 -2.38 -9.46
N ALA A 37 5.82 -1.12 -9.65
CA ALA A 37 4.90 -0.75 -10.71
C ALA A 37 5.52 -1.02 -12.10
N THR A 38 6.80 -0.76 -12.25
CA THR A 38 7.53 -1.04 -13.49
C THR A 38 7.52 -2.54 -13.80
N LEU A 39 7.59 -3.38 -12.78
CA LEU A 39 7.52 -4.84 -12.91
C LEU A 39 6.08 -5.33 -13.15
N LYS A 40 5.14 -4.41 -13.22
CA LYS A 40 3.71 -4.70 -13.46
C LYS A 40 3.07 -5.55 -12.38
N VAL A 41 3.46 -5.32 -11.13
CA VAL A 41 2.78 -5.88 -9.98
C VAL A 41 1.35 -5.33 -9.97
N ASP A 42 0.36 -6.19 -9.75
CA ASP A 42 -1.03 -5.79 -9.81
C ASP A 42 -1.45 -4.91 -8.65
N VAL A 43 -1.04 -5.28 -7.44
CA VAL A 43 -1.39 -4.55 -6.23
C VAL A 43 -0.15 -4.34 -5.37
N ILE A 44 0.08 -3.10 -4.97
CA ILE A 44 1.17 -2.74 -4.06
C ILE A 44 0.53 -2.32 -2.74
N GLU A 45 0.81 -3.05 -1.67
CA GLU A 45 0.36 -2.66 -0.33
C GLU A 45 1.35 -1.63 0.22
N ALA A 46 0.94 -0.38 0.21
CA ALA A 46 1.84 0.73 0.49
C ALA A 46 2.17 0.89 1.97
N GLY A 47 1.27 0.49 2.85
CA GLY A 47 1.52 0.59 4.28
C GLY A 47 0.25 0.56 5.11
N PHE A 48 0.41 0.93 6.38
CA PHE A 48 -0.67 0.97 7.36
C PHE A 48 -0.88 2.44 7.80
N PRO A 49 -1.74 3.19 7.11
CA PRO A 49 -1.88 4.64 7.35
C PRO A 49 -2.24 5.05 8.78
N VAL A 50 -2.92 4.16 9.51
CA VAL A 50 -3.33 4.45 10.88
C VAL A 50 -2.17 4.37 11.86
N ALA A 51 -1.08 3.67 11.50
CA ALA A 51 0.04 3.43 12.41
C ALA A 51 0.71 4.72 12.88
N SER A 52 0.86 5.70 12.00
CA SER A 52 1.47 6.99 12.33
C SER A 52 1.20 8.03 11.25
N PRO A 53 1.37 9.34 11.57
CA PRO A 53 1.26 10.38 10.54
C PRO A 53 2.25 10.17 9.39
N GLY A 54 3.45 9.68 9.68
CA GLY A 54 4.44 9.39 8.66
C GLY A 54 4.00 8.29 7.72
N ASP A 55 3.38 7.24 8.25
CA ASP A 55 2.84 6.15 7.44
C ASP A 55 1.69 6.65 6.57
N PHE A 56 0.82 7.49 7.12
CA PHE A 56 -0.25 8.11 6.35
C PHE A 56 0.31 8.90 5.16
N ASP A 57 1.30 9.75 5.43
CA ASP A 57 1.90 10.59 4.39
C ASP A 57 2.59 9.75 3.32
N SER A 58 3.28 8.68 3.70
CA SER A 58 3.94 7.78 2.76
C SER A 58 2.95 7.10 1.83
N VAL A 59 1.87 6.56 2.39
CA VAL A 59 0.82 5.91 1.59
C VAL A 59 0.16 6.91 0.66
N LYS A 60 -0.12 8.10 1.15
CA LYS A 60 -0.74 9.18 0.37
C LYS A 60 0.14 9.55 -0.83
N GLU A 61 1.44 9.69 -0.62
CA GLU A 61 2.37 10.03 -1.69
C GLU A 61 2.47 8.92 -2.73
N ILE A 62 2.57 7.68 -2.29
CA ILE A 62 2.61 6.52 -3.19
C ILE A 62 1.32 6.46 -4.01
N ALA A 63 0.17 6.64 -3.37
CA ALA A 63 -1.12 6.62 -4.06
C ALA A 63 -1.19 7.69 -5.14
N ARG A 64 -0.66 8.87 -4.87
CA ARG A 64 -0.67 9.99 -5.82
C ARG A 64 0.28 9.78 -6.99
N GLU A 65 1.46 9.23 -6.71
CA GLU A 65 2.54 9.15 -7.70
C GLU A 65 2.52 7.90 -8.57
N ILE A 66 2.05 6.78 -8.04
CA ILE A 66 2.13 5.50 -8.74
C ILE A 66 0.92 5.29 -9.62
N ARG A 67 1.19 4.89 -10.87
CA ARG A 67 0.18 4.53 -11.86
C ARG A 67 0.48 3.14 -12.41
N GLY A 68 -0.54 2.45 -12.88
CA GLY A 68 -0.39 1.12 -13.47
C GLY A 68 -0.52 -0.03 -12.50
N SER A 69 -0.45 0.22 -11.20
CA SER A 69 -0.72 -0.77 -10.17
C SER A 69 -1.79 -0.24 -9.23
N SER A 70 -2.61 -1.12 -8.68
CA SER A 70 -3.51 -0.76 -7.60
C SER A 70 -2.71 -0.49 -6.33
N ILE A 71 -3.07 0.53 -5.59
CA ILE A 71 -2.41 0.84 -4.32
C ILE A 71 -3.34 0.45 -3.18
N ALA A 72 -2.86 -0.42 -2.31
CA ALA A 72 -3.62 -0.88 -1.16
C ALA A 72 -3.07 -0.27 0.12
N GLY A 73 -3.96 0.04 1.04
CA GLY A 73 -3.62 0.40 2.39
C GLY A 73 -4.22 -0.60 3.36
N LEU A 74 -3.49 -0.92 4.42
CA LEU A 74 -3.95 -1.85 5.44
C LEU A 74 -4.83 -1.14 6.46
N ALA A 75 -5.94 -1.77 6.85
CA ALA A 75 -6.83 -1.26 7.88
C ALA A 75 -7.31 -2.41 8.76
N ARG A 76 -7.45 -2.13 10.04
CA ARG A 76 -8.19 -3.05 10.91
C ARG A 76 -9.67 -2.94 10.56
N ALA A 77 -10.48 -3.92 10.97
CA ALA A 77 -11.92 -3.91 10.71
C ALA A 77 -12.63 -2.91 11.62
N LEU A 78 -12.18 -1.66 11.60
CA LEU A 78 -12.72 -0.55 12.37
C LEU A 78 -13.06 0.59 11.43
N GLU A 79 -14.21 1.19 11.62
CA GLU A 79 -14.68 2.29 10.77
C GLU A 79 -13.65 3.42 10.69
N LYS A 80 -13.05 3.79 11.82
CA LYS A 80 -12.02 4.83 11.87
C LYS A 80 -10.82 4.53 10.99
N ASP A 81 -10.34 3.30 11.03
CA ASP A 81 -9.19 2.88 10.24
C ASP A 81 -9.52 2.95 8.75
N ILE A 82 -10.70 2.47 8.39
CA ILE A 82 -11.15 2.44 7.00
C ILE A 82 -11.27 3.86 6.45
N GLU A 83 -11.79 4.79 7.24
CA GLU A 83 -11.87 6.20 6.83
C GLU A 83 -10.49 6.82 6.61
N VAL A 84 -9.55 6.54 7.50
CA VAL A 84 -8.18 7.05 7.39
C VAL A 84 -7.52 6.51 6.12
N VAL A 85 -7.65 5.20 5.87
CA VAL A 85 -7.08 4.57 4.69
C VAL A 85 -7.73 5.13 3.42
N ALA A 86 -9.04 5.31 3.42
CA ALA A 86 -9.74 5.89 2.28
C ALA A 86 -9.20 7.29 1.94
N ARG A 87 -8.93 8.11 2.95
CA ARG A 87 -8.34 9.43 2.74
C ARG A 87 -6.91 9.36 2.20
N ALA A 88 -6.11 8.45 2.72
CA ALA A 88 -4.74 8.26 2.23
C ALA A 88 -4.72 7.83 0.77
N LEU A 89 -5.72 7.07 0.33
CA LEU A 89 -5.80 6.53 -1.03
C LEU A 89 -6.62 7.40 -1.99
N GLU A 90 -7.06 8.57 -1.55
CA GLU A 90 -7.97 9.42 -2.33
C GLU A 90 -7.46 9.73 -3.74
N LYS A 91 -6.15 9.94 -3.88
CA LYS A 91 -5.54 10.27 -5.18
C LYS A 91 -5.06 9.07 -5.97
N ALA A 92 -5.27 7.86 -5.48
CA ALA A 92 -4.86 6.66 -6.19
C ALA A 92 -5.68 6.45 -7.45
N GLU A 93 -5.02 5.97 -8.51
CA GLU A 93 -5.70 5.61 -9.74
C GLU A 93 -6.64 4.43 -9.53
N SER A 94 -6.18 3.45 -8.75
CA SER A 94 -6.95 2.25 -8.44
C SER A 94 -6.73 1.89 -6.97
N PRO A 95 -7.53 2.47 -6.06
CA PRO A 95 -7.34 2.24 -4.63
C PRO A 95 -7.93 0.91 -4.18
N ARG A 96 -7.30 0.32 -3.16
CA ARG A 96 -7.80 -0.87 -2.46
C ARG A 96 -7.60 -0.70 -0.96
N ILE A 97 -8.54 -1.22 -0.20
CA ILE A 97 -8.39 -1.27 1.25
C ILE A 97 -8.29 -2.75 1.64
N HIS A 98 -7.17 -3.09 2.26
CA HIS A 98 -6.94 -4.44 2.75
C HIS A 98 -7.32 -4.47 4.24
N ILE A 99 -8.41 -5.16 4.56
CA ILE A 99 -8.91 -5.21 5.93
C ILE A 99 -8.47 -6.52 6.56
N PHE A 100 -7.92 -6.43 7.77
CA PHE A 100 -7.61 -7.64 8.54
C PHE A 100 -8.41 -7.65 9.84
N LEU A 101 -8.71 -8.88 10.29
CA LEU A 101 -9.40 -9.10 11.55
C LEU A 101 -8.38 -9.50 12.60
N SER A 102 -8.42 -8.82 13.74
CA SER A 102 -7.60 -9.18 14.87
C SER A 102 -8.33 -10.24 15.69
N THR A 103 -7.65 -11.31 15.99
CA THR A 103 -8.20 -12.37 16.86
C THR A 103 -7.76 -12.20 18.29
#